data_06206c55f04fbf9dc3e7877792ddf072
#
_entry.id   06206c55f04fbf9dc3e7877792ddf072
#
_cell.length_a   1.000
_cell.length_b   1.000
_cell.length_c   1.000
_cell.angle_alpha   90.00
_cell.angle_beta   90.00
_cell.angle_gamma   90.00
#
_symmetry.space_group_name_H-M   'P 1'
#
loop_
_entity.id
_entity.type
_entity.pdbx_description
1 polymer ?
#
loop_
_entity_poly.entity_id
_entity_poly.type
_entity_poly.pdbx_seq_one_letter_code
_entity_poly.pdbx_strand_id
1 'polypeptide(L)'
;SKSFGGGKSSISCFTTTKEIFEKSYGALTDSTIHSTTYNAFGEESITALEAINIAVEDNYPQKAKIIGEKIFENLKILKNKYPKYIKEIRGKGCLQGILFNSGPNVIKKVLSLIPSNITKDSRFIDKLIVSSIIDSLYAEHDILTSLGQNKEICLWISPPIIVNQKKLDYFFSSLDKILKKGL
;
A
#
# COMPACT_ATOMS: atom_id res chain seq x y z
N SER A 1 -8.55 10.85 2.93
CA SER A 1 -9.03 9.46 3.09
C SER A 1 -9.41 8.88 1.72
N LYS A 2 -8.99 7.63 1.42
CA LYS A 2 -9.18 7.05 0.09
C LYS A 2 -10.52 6.33 -0.07
N SER A 3 -10.94 5.55 0.91
CA SER A 3 -12.16 4.71 0.85
C SER A 3 -13.24 5.16 1.84
N PHE A 4 -13.19 6.39 2.28
CA PHE A 4 -14.13 6.93 3.26
C PHE A 4 -15.58 6.91 2.75
N GLY A 5 -15.78 7.18 1.46
CA GLY A 5 -17.08 7.06 0.79
C GLY A 5 -17.41 5.66 0.26
N GLY A 6 -16.81 4.59 0.81
CA GLY A 6 -17.08 3.20 0.39
C GLY A 6 -16.70 2.88 -1.05
N GLY A 7 -15.88 3.72 -1.70
CA GLY A 7 -15.55 3.60 -3.13
C GLY A 7 -16.70 4.04 -4.07
N LYS A 8 -17.77 4.62 -3.54
CA LYS A 8 -18.95 5.07 -4.30
C LYS A 8 -19.02 6.58 -4.46
N SER A 9 -18.54 7.33 -3.48
CA SER A 9 -18.56 8.79 -3.50
C SER A 9 -17.20 9.39 -3.16
N SER A 10 -16.96 10.60 -3.66
CA SER A 10 -15.72 11.35 -3.42
C SER A 10 -15.89 12.22 -2.19
N ILE A 11 -15.45 11.72 -1.04
CA ILE A 11 -15.52 12.45 0.23
C ILE A 11 -14.21 12.30 1.00
N SER A 12 -13.86 13.32 1.75
CA SER A 12 -12.74 13.27 2.70
C SER A 12 -13.15 13.94 4.02
N CYS A 13 -12.46 13.54 5.07
CA CYS A 13 -12.59 14.19 6.37
C CYS A 13 -11.22 14.36 7.02
N PHE A 14 -11.13 15.28 7.94
CA PHE A 14 -10.06 15.34 8.93
C PHE A 14 -10.67 15.25 10.33
N THR A 15 -9.93 14.68 11.24
CA THR A 15 -10.31 14.54 12.64
C THR A 15 -9.25 15.21 13.51
N THR A 16 -9.68 15.97 14.48
CA THR A 16 -8.79 16.69 15.41
C THR A 16 -9.39 16.73 16.81
N THR A 17 -8.58 17.17 17.80
CA THR A 17 -9.07 17.40 19.15
C THR A 17 -9.91 18.68 19.20
N LYS A 18 -10.79 18.79 20.21
CA LYS A 18 -11.57 19.99 20.47
C LYS A 18 -10.66 21.22 20.65
N GLU A 19 -9.56 21.08 21.40
CA GLU A 19 -8.61 22.17 21.62
C GLU A 19 -8.00 22.71 20.33
N ILE A 20 -7.58 21.83 19.40
CA ILE A 20 -7.02 22.24 18.11
C ILE A 20 -8.10 22.88 17.25
N PHE A 21 -9.31 22.30 17.25
CA PHE A 21 -10.44 22.85 16.52
C PHE A 21 -10.79 24.27 16.98
N GLU A 22 -10.90 24.50 18.29
CA GLU A 22 -11.21 25.80 18.87
C GLU A 22 -10.11 26.85 18.58
N LYS A 23 -8.85 26.46 18.59
CA LYS A 23 -7.74 27.35 18.19
C LYS A 23 -7.78 27.76 16.73
N SER A 24 -8.28 26.88 15.86
CA SER A 24 -8.26 27.08 14.40
C SER A 24 -9.54 27.71 13.86
N TYR A 25 -10.70 27.40 14.47
CA TYR A 25 -12.03 27.77 13.97
C TYR A 25 -12.96 28.34 15.03
N GLY A 26 -12.45 28.60 16.24
CA GLY A 26 -13.30 29.02 17.39
C GLY A 26 -13.78 30.46 17.35
N ALA A 27 -13.15 31.34 16.58
CA ALA A 27 -13.60 32.70 16.41
C ALA A 27 -14.66 32.80 15.30
N LEU A 28 -15.63 33.70 15.45
CA LEU A 28 -16.66 33.95 14.42
C LEU A 28 -16.07 34.34 13.06
N THR A 29 -14.92 35.07 13.09
CA THR A 29 -14.17 35.44 11.89
C THR A 29 -13.52 34.26 11.16
N ASP A 30 -13.29 33.15 11.86
CA ASP A 30 -12.53 32.01 11.37
C ASP A 30 -13.44 30.87 10.89
N SER A 31 -14.75 30.99 11.07
CA SER A 31 -15.72 29.95 10.74
C SER A 31 -15.75 29.57 9.26
N THR A 32 -15.29 30.45 8.37
CA THR A 32 -15.24 30.25 6.91
C THR A 32 -13.83 30.01 6.35
N ILE A 33 -12.79 29.99 7.17
CA ILE A 33 -11.40 29.79 6.71
C ILE A 33 -11.25 28.52 5.88
N HIS A 34 -11.95 27.45 6.26
CA HIS A 34 -11.95 26.19 5.56
C HIS A 34 -13.32 25.91 4.95
N SER A 35 -13.71 26.73 4.01
CA SER A 35 -14.96 26.54 3.26
C SER A 35 -14.69 26.22 1.80
N THR A 36 -15.41 25.25 1.26
CA THR A 36 -15.39 24.88 -0.16
C THR A 36 -16.82 24.70 -0.67
N THR A 37 -17.01 24.79 -1.99
CA THR A 37 -18.31 24.52 -2.64
C THR A 37 -18.82 23.11 -2.33
N TYR A 38 -17.93 22.19 -2.02
CA TYR A 38 -18.22 20.77 -1.80
C TYR A 38 -18.35 20.40 -0.31
N ASN A 39 -18.40 21.37 0.59
CA ASN A 39 -18.68 21.10 2.00
C ASN A 39 -20.12 20.68 2.21
N ALA A 40 -20.33 19.72 3.11
CA ALA A 40 -21.64 19.27 3.55
C ALA A 40 -22.57 18.73 2.44
N PHE A 41 -22.02 18.11 1.41
CA PHE A 41 -22.82 17.39 0.41
C PHE A 41 -23.54 16.21 1.09
N GLY A 42 -24.88 16.21 0.98
CA GLY A 42 -25.72 15.24 1.69
C GLY A 42 -25.54 13.80 1.21
N GLU A 43 -25.49 13.58 -0.10
CA GLU A 43 -25.37 12.24 -0.70
C GLU A 43 -24.04 11.57 -0.34
N GLU A 44 -22.94 12.31 -0.43
CA GLU A 44 -21.63 11.81 -0.04
C GLU A 44 -21.53 11.51 1.44
N SER A 45 -22.17 12.35 2.27
CA SER A 45 -22.18 12.15 3.72
C SER A 45 -22.98 10.92 4.12
N ILE A 46 -24.12 10.66 3.48
CA ILE A 46 -24.93 9.46 3.72
C ILE A 46 -24.15 8.21 3.26
N THR A 47 -23.52 8.27 2.09
CA THR A 47 -22.73 7.16 1.57
C THR A 47 -21.55 6.86 2.50
N ALA A 48 -20.89 7.88 3.03
CA ALA A 48 -19.80 7.70 3.99
C ALA A 48 -20.28 7.13 5.32
N LEU A 49 -21.44 7.58 5.82
CA LEU A 49 -22.05 7.05 7.03
C LEU A 49 -22.33 5.55 6.90
N GLU A 50 -22.95 5.14 5.79
CA GLU A 50 -23.20 3.73 5.52
C GLU A 50 -21.91 2.90 5.42
N ALA A 51 -20.88 3.43 4.76
CA ALA A 51 -19.58 2.78 4.69
C ALA A 51 -18.95 2.59 6.08
N ILE A 52 -19.12 3.54 6.98
CA ILE A 52 -18.68 3.44 8.38
C ILE A 52 -19.48 2.39 9.12
N ASN A 53 -20.81 2.40 8.98
CA ASN A 53 -21.70 1.43 9.64
C ASN A 53 -21.31 0.00 9.25
N ILE A 54 -21.17 -0.28 7.96
CA ILE A 54 -20.70 -1.58 7.46
C ILE A 54 -19.33 -1.95 8.05
N ALA A 55 -18.39 -1.00 8.09
CA ALA A 55 -17.05 -1.28 8.63
C ALA A 55 -17.09 -1.62 10.13
N VAL A 56 -17.99 -1.02 10.89
CA VAL A 56 -18.20 -1.30 12.33
C VAL A 56 -18.92 -2.63 12.51
N GLU A 57 -20.06 -2.83 11.86
CA GLU A 57 -20.89 -4.04 11.96
C GLU A 57 -20.12 -5.29 11.54
N ASP A 58 -19.40 -5.20 10.45
CA ASP A 58 -18.55 -6.27 9.91
C ASP A 58 -17.20 -6.41 10.64
N ASN A 59 -16.93 -5.56 11.61
CA ASN A 59 -15.68 -5.54 12.37
C ASN A 59 -14.41 -5.56 11.49
N TYR A 60 -14.35 -4.64 10.53
CA TYR A 60 -13.23 -4.54 9.59
C TYR A 60 -11.85 -4.41 10.25
N PRO A 61 -11.67 -3.69 11.37
CA PRO A 61 -10.38 -3.62 12.05
C PRO A 61 -9.87 -5.00 12.49
N GLN A 62 -10.74 -5.85 13.01
CA GLN A 62 -10.37 -7.21 13.44
C GLN A 62 -10.09 -8.12 12.24
N LYS A 63 -10.92 -8.03 11.17
CA LYS A 63 -10.66 -8.76 9.92
C LYS A 63 -9.30 -8.37 9.33
N ALA A 64 -9.00 -7.07 9.27
CA ALA A 64 -7.71 -6.58 8.79
C ALA A 64 -6.53 -7.04 9.62
N LYS A 65 -6.69 -7.13 10.95
CA LYS A 65 -5.67 -7.66 11.85
C LYS A 65 -5.37 -9.12 11.55
N ILE A 66 -6.40 -9.97 11.50
CA ILE A 66 -6.25 -11.41 11.25
C ILE A 66 -5.59 -11.68 9.90
N ILE A 67 -6.05 -11.01 8.83
CA ILE A 67 -5.46 -11.16 7.50
C ILE A 67 -4.02 -10.63 7.48
N GLY A 68 -3.79 -9.50 8.12
CA GLY A 68 -2.47 -8.90 8.21
C GLY A 68 -1.44 -9.76 8.92
N GLU A 69 -1.82 -10.41 10.00
CA GLU A 69 -0.97 -11.37 10.71
C GLU A 69 -0.58 -12.55 9.79
N LYS A 70 -1.54 -13.12 9.06
CA LYS A 70 -1.27 -14.19 8.08
C LYS A 70 -0.31 -13.73 6.97
N ILE A 71 -0.52 -12.54 6.43
CA ILE A 71 0.37 -11.97 5.42
C ILE A 71 1.77 -11.83 5.99
N PHE A 72 1.90 -11.25 7.17
CA PHE A 72 3.18 -10.98 7.79
C PHE A 72 3.98 -12.25 8.10
N GLU A 73 3.32 -13.32 8.58
CA GLU A 73 3.96 -14.61 8.81
C GLU A 73 4.48 -15.24 7.50
N ASN A 74 3.69 -15.22 6.43
CA ASN A 74 4.15 -15.70 5.13
C ASN A 74 5.32 -14.87 4.59
N LEU A 75 5.31 -13.55 4.80
CA LEU A 75 6.43 -12.69 4.43
C LEU A 75 7.70 -13.01 5.22
N LYS A 76 7.60 -13.33 6.51
CA LYS A 76 8.74 -13.80 7.31
C LYS A 76 9.33 -15.08 6.74
N ILE A 77 8.48 -16.03 6.36
CA ILE A 77 8.93 -17.29 5.74
C ILE A 77 9.70 -16.99 4.45
N LEU A 78 9.17 -16.16 3.57
CA LEU A 78 9.85 -15.76 2.33
C LEU A 78 11.15 -15.02 2.60
N LYS A 79 11.18 -14.10 3.56
CA LYS A 79 12.40 -13.38 3.93
C LYS A 79 13.49 -14.31 4.44
N ASN A 80 13.14 -15.30 5.26
CA ASN A 80 14.07 -16.29 5.76
C ASN A 80 14.58 -17.22 4.64
N LYS A 81 13.72 -17.53 3.66
CA LYS A 81 14.07 -18.36 2.50
C LYS A 81 14.95 -17.61 1.49
N TYR A 82 14.72 -16.30 1.33
CA TYR A 82 15.39 -15.46 0.34
C TYR A 82 16.07 -14.22 0.95
N PRO A 83 16.97 -14.38 1.95
CA PRO A 83 17.58 -13.25 2.65
C PRO A 83 18.48 -12.39 1.73
N LYS A 84 18.94 -12.94 0.61
CA LYS A 84 19.70 -12.20 -0.40
C LYS A 84 18.83 -11.22 -1.19
N TYR A 85 17.56 -11.52 -1.38
CA TYR A 85 16.64 -10.71 -2.18
C TYR A 85 15.77 -9.79 -1.32
N ILE A 86 15.29 -10.26 -0.17
CA ILE A 86 14.38 -9.48 0.69
C ILE A 86 15.16 -8.76 1.78
N LYS A 87 15.26 -7.45 1.66
CA LYS A 87 15.89 -6.56 2.64
C LYS A 87 15.04 -6.43 3.89
N GLU A 88 13.78 -6.06 3.72
CA GLU A 88 12.89 -5.72 4.81
C GLU A 88 11.44 -6.02 4.45
N ILE A 89 10.66 -6.37 5.46
CA ILE A 89 9.20 -6.44 5.41
C ILE A 89 8.63 -5.46 6.42
N ARG A 90 7.61 -4.71 6.04
CA ARG A 90 6.98 -3.71 6.91
C ARG A 90 5.50 -3.57 6.60
N GLY A 91 4.74 -3.10 7.56
CA GLY A 91 3.31 -2.80 7.39
C GLY A 91 2.48 -3.17 8.61
N LYS A 92 1.18 -2.96 8.47
CA LYS A 92 0.18 -3.27 9.49
C LYS A 92 -1.15 -3.63 8.85
N GLY A 93 -1.85 -4.61 9.39
CA GLY A 93 -3.10 -5.09 8.81
C GLY A 93 -2.90 -5.54 7.37
N CYS A 94 -3.86 -5.25 6.51
CA CYS A 94 -3.79 -5.61 5.09
C CYS A 94 -2.81 -4.76 4.26
N LEU A 95 -2.23 -3.69 4.81
CA LEU A 95 -1.26 -2.87 4.08
C LEU A 95 0.15 -3.23 4.50
N GLN A 96 0.84 -3.98 3.65
CA GLN A 96 2.20 -4.41 3.89
C GLN A 96 3.08 -4.19 2.67
N GLY A 97 4.39 -4.23 2.85
CA GLY A 97 5.35 -4.00 1.80
C GLY A 97 6.62 -4.81 1.97
N ILE A 98 7.21 -5.15 0.84
CA ILE A 98 8.52 -5.81 0.75
C ILE A 98 9.52 -4.84 0.13
N LEU A 99 10.62 -4.61 0.81
CA LEU A 99 11.79 -3.96 0.24
C LEU A 99 12.77 -5.02 -0.21
N PHE A 100 13.29 -4.85 -1.42
CA PHE A 100 14.27 -5.77 -1.98
C PHE A 100 15.69 -5.22 -1.88
N ASN A 101 16.67 -6.12 -1.85
CA ASN A 101 18.07 -5.76 -1.94
C ASN A 101 18.40 -5.46 -3.39
N SER A 102 18.88 -4.28 -3.65
CA SER A 102 19.57 -3.96 -4.88
C SER A 102 20.99 -4.53 -4.82
N GLY A 103 21.16 -5.74 -5.29
CA GLY A 103 22.47 -6.43 -5.27
C GLY A 103 23.58 -5.63 -5.98
N PRO A 104 24.79 -5.54 -5.41
CA PRO A 104 25.80 -4.59 -5.90
C PRO A 104 26.41 -4.92 -7.27
N ASN A 105 26.37 -6.15 -7.74
CA ASN A 105 27.17 -6.58 -8.89
C ASN A 105 26.42 -6.64 -10.24
N VAL A 106 25.15 -7.04 -10.28
CA VAL A 106 24.36 -7.06 -11.52
C VAL A 106 24.00 -5.64 -11.95
N ILE A 107 23.77 -4.80 -11.00
CA ILE A 107 23.29 -3.44 -11.10
C ILE A 107 24.35 -2.50 -11.67
N LYS A 108 25.61 -2.60 -11.22
CA LYS A 108 26.70 -1.77 -11.77
C LYS A 108 26.90 -1.98 -13.27
N LYS A 109 26.71 -3.23 -13.73
CA LYS A 109 26.86 -3.58 -15.15
C LYS A 109 25.68 -3.05 -16.00
N VAL A 110 24.48 -3.06 -15.47
CA VAL A 110 23.29 -2.49 -16.13
C VAL A 110 23.36 -0.96 -16.12
N LEU A 111 23.75 -0.34 -15.01
CA LEU A 111 23.88 1.13 -14.90
C LEU A 111 24.92 1.71 -15.85
N SER A 112 26.01 0.99 -16.14
CA SER A 112 27.02 1.46 -17.08
C SER A 112 26.53 1.51 -18.53
N LEU A 113 25.41 0.84 -18.84
CA LEU A 113 24.79 0.81 -20.16
C LEU A 113 23.64 1.82 -20.33
N ILE A 114 23.22 2.46 -19.23
CA ILE A 114 22.08 3.38 -19.23
C ILE A 114 22.58 4.84 -19.23
N PRO A 115 22.03 5.72 -20.08
CA PRO A 115 22.39 7.13 -20.09
C PRO A 115 22.23 7.80 -18.72
N SER A 116 23.20 8.63 -18.33
CA SER A 116 23.27 9.25 -17.00
C SER A 116 22.08 10.13 -16.62
N ASN A 117 21.32 10.62 -17.60
CA ASN A 117 20.09 11.39 -17.38
C ASN A 117 18.92 10.54 -16.82
N ILE A 118 18.93 9.23 -17.09
CA ILE A 118 17.89 8.29 -16.61
C ILE A 118 18.24 7.80 -15.20
N THR A 119 19.52 7.68 -14.88
CA THR A 119 20.00 7.15 -13.59
C THR A 119 20.11 8.18 -12.46
N LYS A 120 19.61 9.40 -12.67
CA LYS A 120 19.65 10.47 -11.65
C LYS A 120 18.85 10.16 -10.38
N ASP A 121 17.80 9.33 -10.48
CA ASP A 121 17.07 8.86 -9.31
C ASP A 121 17.85 7.70 -8.66
N SER A 122 18.37 7.92 -7.46
CA SER A 122 19.10 6.89 -6.70
C SER A 122 18.28 5.61 -6.44
N ARG A 123 16.94 5.69 -6.61
CA ARG A 123 16.00 4.59 -6.43
C ARG A 123 15.69 3.84 -7.73
N PHE A 124 16.33 4.23 -8.85
CA PHE A 124 16.03 3.69 -10.18
C PHE A 124 16.11 2.16 -10.22
N ILE A 125 17.13 1.61 -9.58
CA ILE A 125 17.35 0.16 -9.51
C ILE A 125 16.26 -0.55 -8.71
N ASP A 126 15.90 0.01 -7.55
CA ASP A 126 14.83 -0.55 -6.72
C ASP A 126 13.51 -0.53 -7.49
N LYS A 127 13.26 0.51 -8.29
CA LYS A 127 12.09 0.58 -9.18
C LYS A 127 12.12 -0.54 -10.23
N LEU A 128 13.26 -0.77 -10.88
CA LEU A 128 13.39 -1.84 -11.87
C LEU A 128 13.13 -3.22 -11.26
N ILE A 129 13.72 -3.51 -10.10
CA ILE A 129 13.52 -4.79 -9.42
C ILE A 129 12.05 -4.99 -9.06
N VAL A 130 11.44 -4.01 -8.41
CA VAL A 130 10.04 -4.12 -7.99
C VAL A 130 9.11 -4.18 -9.20
N SER A 131 9.36 -3.39 -10.25
CA SER A 131 8.56 -3.43 -11.49
C SER A 131 8.67 -4.77 -12.20
N SER A 132 9.85 -5.39 -12.26
CA SER A 132 10.02 -6.73 -12.83
C SER A 132 9.23 -7.80 -12.08
N ILE A 133 9.19 -7.71 -10.73
CA ILE A 133 8.38 -8.63 -9.92
C ILE A 133 6.89 -8.40 -10.18
N ILE A 134 6.44 -7.13 -10.27
CA ILE A 134 5.05 -6.77 -10.57
C ILE A 134 4.65 -7.32 -11.95
N ASP A 135 5.51 -7.12 -12.95
CA ASP A 135 5.29 -7.61 -14.30
C ASP A 135 5.17 -9.14 -14.34
N SER A 136 6.07 -9.86 -13.67
CA SER A 136 6.00 -11.33 -13.56
C SER A 136 4.74 -11.81 -12.82
N LEU A 137 4.35 -11.12 -11.73
CA LEU A 137 3.11 -11.43 -11.01
C LEU A 137 1.88 -11.25 -11.90
N TYR A 138 1.88 -10.21 -12.72
CA TYR A 138 0.77 -9.93 -13.64
C TYR A 138 0.77 -10.88 -14.84
N ALA A 139 1.88 -10.98 -15.56
CA ALA A 139 1.94 -11.72 -16.82
C ALA A 139 1.88 -13.24 -16.65
N GLU A 140 2.47 -13.79 -15.58
CA GLU A 140 2.55 -15.24 -15.38
C GLU A 140 1.48 -15.77 -14.40
N HIS A 141 0.88 -14.90 -13.59
CA HIS A 141 0.03 -15.32 -12.47
C HIS A 141 -1.29 -14.56 -12.34
N ASP A 142 -1.60 -13.62 -13.24
CA ASP A 142 -2.81 -12.78 -13.19
C ASP A 142 -3.00 -12.03 -11.85
N ILE A 143 -1.89 -11.64 -11.20
CA ILE A 143 -1.91 -10.94 -9.93
C ILE A 143 -1.57 -9.47 -10.15
N LEU A 144 -2.55 -8.60 -9.92
CA LEU A 144 -2.36 -7.16 -9.96
C LEU A 144 -1.85 -6.65 -8.61
N THR A 145 -0.72 -5.96 -8.62
CA THR A 145 -0.15 -5.30 -7.46
C THR A 145 0.50 -3.97 -7.88
N SER A 146 1.10 -3.26 -6.94
CA SER A 146 1.67 -1.94 -7.17
C SER A 146 2.93 -1.74 -6.35
N LEU A 147 3.64 -0.64 -6.62
CA LEU A 147 4.81 -0.24 -5.85
C LEU A 147 4.55 1.05 -5.05
N GLY A 148 5.18 1.14 -3.88
CA GLY A 148 5.28 2.38 -3.10
C GLY A 148 6.48 3.20 -3.56
N GLN A 149 6.27 4.52 -3.72
CA GLN A 149 7.28 5.42 -4.31
C GLN A 149 7.75 6.53 -3.34
N ASN A 150 7.70 6.32 -2.05
CA ASN A 150 8.20 7.30 -1.08
C ASN A 150 9.74 7.32 -1.06
N LYS A 151 10.35 7.44 0.10
CA LYS A 151 11.81 7.44 0.26
C LYS A 151 12.45 6.15 -0.26
N GLU A 152 11.80 5.02 -0.06
CA GLU A 152 12.20 3.70 -0.53
C GLU A 152 11.12 3.10 -1.42
N ILE A 153 11.54 2.28 -2.39
CA ILE A 153 10.62 1.58 -3.29
C ILE A 153 10.30 0.22 -2.69
N CYS A 154 9.01 -0.08 -2.54
CA CYS A 154 8.57 -1.37 -2.03
C CYS A 154 7.46 -1.97 -2.90
N LEU A 155 7.40 -3.28 -2.97
CA LEU A 155 6.24 -4.00 -3.49
C LEU A 155 5.11 -3.87 -2.48
N TRP A 156 3.96 -3.34 -2.90
CA TRP A 156 2.78 -3.24 -2.05
C TRP A 156 1.98 -4.53 -2.06
N ILE A 157 1.54 -4.93 -0.86
CA ILE A 157 0.61 -6.02 -0.63
C ILE A 157 -0.59 -5.43 0.10
N SER A 158 -1.68 -5.28 -0.62
CA SER A 158 -2.91 -4.68 -0.10
C SER A 158 -4.14 -5.41 -0.65
N PRO A 159 -4.36 -6.66 -0.23
CA PRO A 159 -5.53 -7.41 -0.68
C PRO A 159 -6.81 -6.83 -0.09
N PRO A 160 -7.97 -7.09 -0.74
CA PRO A 160 -9.26 -6.78 -0.15
C PRO A 160 -9.42 -7.43 1.23
N ILE A 161 -10.12 -6.76 2.15
CA ILE A 161 -10.37 -7.27 3.51
C ILE A 161 -11.16 -8.58 3.54
N ILE A 162 -11.80 -8.94 2.43
CA ILE A 162 -12.56 -10.19 2.24
C ILE A 162 -11.76 -11.26 1.50
N VAL A 163 -10.46 -11.08 1.32
CA VAL A 163 -9.61 -12.05 0.63
C VAL A 163 -9.66 -13.40 1.35
N ASN A 164 -9.86 -14.47 0.58
CA ASN A 164 -9.86 -15.83 1.13
C ASN A 164 -8.44 -16.43 1.18
N GLN A 165 -8.29 -17.48 1.98
CA GLN A 165 -7.00 -18.15 2.18
C GLN A 165 -6.40 -18.67 0.87
N LYS A 166 -7.19 -19.28 -0.02
CA LYS A 166 -6.70 -19.82 -1.30
C LYS A 166 -6.01 -18.77 -2.17
N LYS A 167 -6.56 -17.54 -2.19
CA LYS A 167 -5.96 -16.43 -2.95
C LYS A 167 -4.68 -15.92 -2.30
N LEU A 168 -4.60 -15.90 -0.98
CA LEU A 168 -3.36 -15.58 -0.27
C LEU A 168 -2.29 -16.62 -0.53
N ASP A 169 -2.62 -17.90 -0.43
CA ASP A 169 -1.69 -19.02 -0.71
C ASP A 169 -1.20 -18.98 -2.16
N TYR A 170 -2.09 -18.66 -3.09
CA TYR A 170 -1.74 -18.48 -4.50
C TYR A 170 -0.75 -17.33 -4.69
N PHE A 171 -1.00 -16.16 -4.09
CA PHE A 171 -0.08 -15.03 -4.14
C PHE A 171 1.31 -15.41 -3.61
N PHE A 172 1.38 -16.02 -2.44
CA PHE A 172 2.67 -16.38 -1.83
C PHE A 172 3.40 -17.45 -2.60
N SER A 173 2.69 -18.45 -3.14
CA SER A 173 3.30 -19.47 -3.99
C SER A 173 3.82 -18.90 -5.31
N SER A 174 3.12 -17.92 -5.89
CA SER A 174 3.56 -17.24 -7.11
C SER A 174 4.80 -16.38 -6.85
N LEU A 175 4.80 -15.61 -5.78
CA LEU A 175 5.96 -14.83 -5.38
C LEU A 175 7.18 -15.72 -5.06
N ASP A 176 6.97 -16.87 -4.41
CA ASP A 176 8.03 -17.85 -4.17
C ASP A 176 8.64 -18.38 -5.47
N LYS A 177 7.82 -18.68 -6.48
CA LYS A 177 8.29 -19.14 -7.80
C LYS A 177 9.14 -18.07 -8.50
N ILE A 178 8.71 -16.81 -8.45
CA ILE A 178 9.45 -15.69 -9.04
C ILE A 178 10.81 -15.53 -8.36
N LEU A 179 10.83 -15.48 -7.02
CA LEU A 179 12.08 -15.35 -6.26
C LEU A 179 13.04 -16.54 -6.44
N LYS A 180 12.49 -17.73 -6.68
CA LYS A 180 13.30 -18.93 -6.97
C LYS A 180 13.99 -18.86 -8.33
N LYS A 181 13.37 -18.21 -9.34
CA LYS A 181 14.00 -17.98 -10.66
C LYS A 181 15.21 -17.02 -10.57
N GLY A 182 15.22 -16.17 -9.55
CA GLY A 182 16.21 -15.10 -9.34
C GLY A 182 15.69 -13.73 -9.77
N LEU A 183 16.28 -12.67 -9.22
CA LEU A 183 16.00 -11.27 -9.52
C LEU A 183 17.13 -10.65 -10.35
#